data_5fb71d029aca0db20f3f1be9e90cf5e0
#
_entry.id   5fb71d029aca0db20f3f1be9e90cf5e0
#
_cell.length_a   1.000
_cell.length_b   1.000
_cell.length_c   1.000
_cell.angle_alpha   90.00
_cell.angle_beta   90.00
_cell.angle_gamma   90.00
#
_symmetry.space_group_name_H-M   'P 1'
#
loop_
_entity.id
_entity.type
_entity.pdbx_description
1 polymer ?
#
loop_
_entity_poly.entity_id
_entity_poly.type
_entity_poly.pdbx_seq_one_letter_code
_entity_poly.pdbx_strand_id
1 'polypeptide(L)'
;VAGGATVAARLRRMDEKAEIILFERGKYVSYANCGLPYYIGDTINDPNKLFVQTVKGFTDRFRIDIRTEQEVTRILPESKQVEVKKLGTGETYTETYDKLVLSPGAEPLRPRIEGIESKKIFTLRNVPDTDTIKNYVNTEKPRTAVVVGGGFIGLEMAENLHELGIHVTVVEMANQVMAPLDYSMAAIVHQQLIGKQVGLMLEDGVSRFEETSRGVTVHLKSGKQIPADMVLLSIGVRPETRLAKEAGLTIGALGGIAVNEYMQTSNPDIYA
;
A
#
# COMPACT_ATOMS: atom_id res chain seq x y z
N VAL A 1 -4.83 -8.13 5.20
CA VAL A 1 -3.53 -8.79 5.07
C VAL A 1 -2.89 -9.02 6.43
N ALA A 2 -2.53 -7.98 7.20
CA ALA A 2 -1.86 -8.16 8.49
C ALA A 2 -2.86 -8.15 9.65
N GLY A 3 -3.51 -7.02 9.95
CA GLY A 3 -4.38 -6.85 11.11
C GLY A 3 -5.52 -7.85 11.15
N GLY A 4 -6.37 -7.87 10.12
CA GLY A 4 -7.53 -8.76 10.05
C GLY A 4 -7.16 -10.24 10.13
N ALA A 5 -6.12 -10.67 9.39
CA ALA A 5 -5.64 -12.06 9.43
C ALA A 5 -5.12 -12.44 10.83
N THR A 6 -4.38 -11.53 11.50
CA THR A 6 -3.87 -11.76 12.85
C THR A 6 -4.99 -11.88 13.88
N VAL A 7 -5.97 -10.96 13.83
CA VAL A 7 -7.14 -10.98 14.72
C VAL A 7 -7.94 -12.26 14.51
N ALA A 8 -8.27 -12.62 13.27
CA ALA A 8 -9.04 -13.82 12.96
C ALA A 8 -8.35 -15.10 13.48
N ALA A 9 -7.03 -15.22 13.27
CA ALA A 9 -6.25 -16.36 13.78
C ALA A 9 -6.19 -16.35 15.33
N ARG A 10 -6.10 -15.18 15.97
CA ARG A 10 -6.06 -15.08 17.42
C ARG A 10 -7.42 -15.43 18.04
N LEU A 11 -8.52 -14.89 17.49
CA LEU A 11 -9.88 -15.20 17.94
C LEU A 11 -10.16 -16.70 17.89
N ARG A 12 -9.80 -17.39 16.79
CA ARG A 12 -9.99 -18.84 16.71
C ARG A 12 -9.23 -19.60 17.79
N ARG A 13 -8.03 -19.15 18.15
CA ARG A 13 -7.27 -19.78 19.26
C ARG A 13 -7.89 -19.54 20.64
N MET A 14 -8.67 -18.47 20.78
CA MET A 14 -9.35 -18.14 22.05
C MET A 14 -10.72 -18.76 22.15
N ASP A 15 -11.41 -18.93 21.03
CA ASP A 15 -12.73 -19.53 20.94
C ASP A 15 -12.85 -20.41 19.70
N GLU A 16 -12.87 -21.73 19.91
CA GLU A 16 -13.01 -22.72 18.85
C GLU A 16 -14.40 -22.74 18.19
N LYS A 17 -15.42 -22.21 18.87
CA LYS A 17 -16.82 -22.23 18.44
C LYS A 17 -17.24 -20.95 17.74
N ALA A 18 -16.48 -19.86 17.87
CA ALA A 18 -16.81 -18.61 17.23
C ALA A 18 -16.96 -18.80 15.72
N GLU A 19 -18.00 -18.22 15.15
CA GLU A 19 -18.12 -18.07 13.70
C GLU A 19 -17.31 -16.86 13.26
N ILE A 20 -16.32 -17.05 12.38
CA ILE A 20 -15.40 -16.00 11.96
C ILE A 20 -15.45 -15.91 10.45
N ILE A 21 -15.90 -14.75 9.96
CA ILE A 21 -15.92 -14.41 8.53
C ILE A 21 -14.86 -13.34 8.28
N LEU A 22 -14.04 -13.53 7.24
CA LEU A 22 -13.03 -12.57 6.82
C LEU A 22 -13.31 -12.14 5.38
N PHE A 23 -13.61 -10.88 5.17
CA PHE A 23 -13.76 -10.28 3.85
C PHE A 23 -12.45 -9.68 3.37
N GLU A 24 -12.06 -9.98 2.14
CA GLU A 24 -10.91 -9.40 1.46
C GLU A 24 -11.33 -9.04 0.02
N ARG A 25 -11.19 -7.75 -0.33
CA ARG A 25 -11.55 -7.31 -1.69
C ARG A 25 -10.58 -7.81 -2.77
N GLY A 26 -9.32 -8.10 -2.38
CA GLY A 26 -8.34 -8.71 -3.25
C GLY A 26 -8.41 -10.24 -3.25
N LYS A 27 -7.46 -10.86 -3.97
CA LYS A 27 -7.32 -12.31 -4.03
C LYS A 27 -6.48 -12.89 -2.88
N TYR A 28 -5.68 -12.05 -2.22
CA TYR A 28 -4.63 -12.49 -1.31
C TYR A 28 -4.90 -12.05 0.13
N VAL A 29 -5.03 -13.02 1.02
CA VAL A 29 -5.42 -12.78 2.43
C VAL A 29 -4.24 -12.44 3.32
N SER A 30 -3.03 -12.89 2.99
CA SER A 30 -1.85 -12.64 3.80
C SER A 30 -0.58 -12.79 2.97
N TYR A 31 0.19 -11.71 2.89
CA TYR A 31 1.46 -11.67 2.17
C TYR A 31 2.44 -10.71 2.84
N ALA A 32 3.73 -10.86 2.52
CA ALA A 32 4.81 -10.03 3.01
C ALA A 32 4.85 -8.70 2.26
N ASN A 33 4.21 -7.66 2.80
CA ASN A 33 4.21 -6.32 2.20
C ASN A 33 5.64 -5.81 1.94
N CYS A 34 6.56 -6.03 2.89
CA CYS A 34 7.96 -5.64 2.75
C CYS A 34 8.73 -6.45 1.69
N GLY A 35 8.18 -7.57 1.22
CA GLY A 35 8.75 -8.36 0.13
C GLY A 35 8.44 -7.85 -1.28
N LEU A 36 7.45 -6.97 -1.41
CA LEU A 36 6.97 -6.51 -2.71
C LEU A 36 8.05 -5.81 -3.55
N PRO A 37 8.85 -4.85 -3.02
CA PRO A 37 9.96 -4.25 -3.74
C PRO A 37 10.99 -5.29 -4.19
N TYR A 38 11.33 -6.25 -3.34
CA TYR A 38 12.32 -7.30 -3.60
C TYR A 38 11.85 -8.33 -4.64
N TYR A 39 10.53 -8.52 -4.76
CA TYR A 39 9.97 -9.29 -5.86
C TYR A 39 10.03 -8.53 -7.19
N ILE A 40 9.82 -7.21 -7.18
CA ILE A 40 10.02 -6.37 -8.37
C ILE A 40 11.47 -6.45 -8.82
N GLY A 41 12.43 -6.34 -7.91
CA GLY A 41 13.88 -6.36 -8.16
C GLY A 41 14.50 -7.75 -8.37
N ASP A 42 13.71 -8.82 -8.53
CA ASP A 42 14.17 -10.19 -8.74
C ASP A 42 15.01 -10.81 -7.60
N THR A 43 15.15 -10.13 -6.46
CA THR A 43 15.73 -10.72 -5.24
C THR A 43 14.83 -11.86 -4.72
N ILE A 44 13.51 -11.67 -4.77
CA ILE A 44 12.52 -12.72 -4.61
C ILE A 44 12.02 -13.08 -6.01
N ASN A 45 12.45 -14.23 -6.53
CA ASN A 45 12.15 -14.69 -7.89
C ASN A 45 10.91 -15.61 -8.00
N ASP A 46 10.42 -16.11 -6.89
CA ASP A 46 9.21 -16.95 -6.82
C ASP A 46 8.09 -16.15 -6.11
N PRO A 47 6.98 -15.80 -6.81
CA PRO A 47 5.87 -15.06 -6.23
C PRO A 47 5.22 -15.77 -5.04
N ASN A 48 5.30 -17.11 -4.99
CA ASN A 48 4.74 -17.87 -3.88
C ASN A 48 5.44 -17.58 -2.54
N LYS A 49 6.69 -17.14 -2.57
CA LYS A 49 7.44 -16.75 -1.37
C LYS A 49 6.92 -15.44 -0.73
N LEU A 50 6.12 -14.68 -1.45
CA LEU A 50 5.42 -13.51 -0.89
C LEU A 50 4.28 -13.92 0.03
N PHE A 51 3.65 -15.07 -0.19
CA PHE A 51 2.45 -15.45 0.54
C PHE A 51 2.79 -16.09 1.89
N VAL A 52 2.37 -15.41 2.96
CA VAL A 52 2.51 -15.92 4.33
C VAL A 52 1.48 -17.02 4.58
N GLN A 53 0.27 -16.83 4.05
CA GLN A 53 -0.81 -17.81 4.09
C GLN A 53 -1.64 -17.75 2.82
N THR A 54 -2.04 -18.90 2.33
CA THR A 54 -3.06 -19.03 1.28
C THR A 54 -4.45 -19.06 1.89
N VAL A 55 -5.49 -18.76 1.10
CA VAL A 55 -6.89 -18.90 1.53
C VAL A 55 -7.14 -20.29 2.07
N LYS A 56 -6.78 -21.33 1.29
CA LYS A 56 -6.96 -22.74 1.67
C LYS A 56 -6.22 -23.07 2.97
N GLY A 57 -4.92 -22.75 3.08
CA GLY A 57 -4.13 -23.04 4.26
C GLY A 57 -4.64 -22.34 5.52
N PHE A 58 -5.17 -21.12 5.36
CA PHE A 58 -5.73 -20.37 6.46
C PHE A 58 -7.08 -20.93 6.90
N THR A 59 -7.96 -21.28 5.95
CA THR A 59 -9.25 -21.93 6.21
C THR A 59 -9.06 -23.30 6.88
N ASP A 60 -8.21 -24.14 6.33
CA ASP A 60 -7.96 -25.49 6.85
C ASP A 60 -7.41 -25.45 8.29
N ARG A 61 -6.48 -24.52 8.55
CA ARG A 61 -5.81 -24.43 9.87
C ARG A 61 -6.68 -23.78 10.93
N PHE A 62 -7.46 -22.75 10.55
CA PHE A 62 -8.17 -21.90 11.52
C PHE A 62 -9.69 -21.99 11.39
N ARG A 63 -10.23 -22.75 10.45
CA ARG A 63 -11.69 -22.89 10.23
C ARG A 63 -12.39 -21.51 10.16
N ILE A 64 -11.84 -20.61 9.35
CA ILE A 64 -12.34 -19.26 9.10
C ILE A 64 -13.01 -19.26 7.72
N ASP A 65 -14.21 -18.71 7.63
CA ASP A 65 -14.86 -18.44 6.34
C ASP A 65 -14.18 -17.23 5.69
N ILE A 66 -13.33 -17.47 4.69
CA ILE A 66 -12.58 -16.44 3.99
C ILE A 66 -13.22 -16.19 2.64
N ARG A 67 -13.68 -14.97 2.45
CA ARG A 67 -14.37 -14.52 1.24
C ARG A 67 -13.52 -13.48 0.52
N THR A 68 -12.71 -13.93 -0.42
CA THR A 68 -11.90 -13.08 -1.29
C THR A 68 -12.71 -12.53 -2.46
N GLU A 69 -12.22 -11.45 -3.08
CA GLU A 69 -12.89 -10.73 -4.16
C GLU A 69 -14.31 -10.26 -3.77
N GLN A 70 -14.47 -9.99 -2.47
CA GLN A 70 -15.69 -9.48 -1.88
C GLN A 70 -15.39 -8.22 -1.07
N GLU A 71 -15.99 -7.13 -1.47
CA GLU A 71 -15.79 -5.83 -0.85
C GLU A 71 -16.95 -5.47 0.07
N VAL A 72 -16.64 -5.18 1.32
CA VAL A 72 -17.60 -4.51 2.20
C VAL A 72 -17.76 -3.07 1.72
N THR A 73 -18.94 -2.75 1.23
CA THR A 73 -19.24 -1.43 0.66
C THR A 73 -19.85 -0.48 1.67
N ARG A 74 -20.52 -1.01 2.71
CA ARG A 74 -21.17 -0.23 3.75
C ARG A 74 -21.26 -0.98 5.06
N ILE A 75 -21.22 -0.26 6.16
CA ILE A 75 -21.51 -0.76 7.51
C ILE A 75 -22.83 -0.14 7.97
N LEU A 76 -23.71 -0.96 8.52
CA LEU A 76 -25.02 -0.59 9.07
C LEU A 76 -25.01 -0.88 10.58
N PRO A 77 -24.48 0.04 11.41
CA PRO A 77 -24.25 -0.24 12.85
C PRO A 77 -25.53 -0.56 13.61
N GLU A 78 -26.63 0.10 13.32
CA GLU A 78 -27.91 -0.05 14.01
C GLU A 78 -28.53 -1.46 13.87
N SER A 79 -28.36 -2.06 12.68
CA SER A 79 -28.81 -3.42 12.40
C SER A 79 -27.72 -4.47 12.56
N LYS A 80 -26.49 -4.08 12.93
CA LYS A 80 -25.31 -4.94 13.00
C LYS A 80 -25.10 -5.75 11.72
N GLN A 81 -25.08 -5.05 10.60
CA GLN A 81 -24.91 -5.64 9.28
C GLN A 81 -23.81 -4.94 8.48
N VAL A 82 -23.23 -5.66 7.55
CA VAL A 82 -22.41 -5.10 6.49
C VAL A 82 -23.01 -5.44 5.13
N GLU A 83 -22.97 -4.47 4.20
CA GLU A 83 -23.27 -4.72 2.80
C GLU A 83 -21.99 -5.18 2.10
N VAL A 84 -22.10 -6.26 1.36
CA VAL A 84 -20.98 -6.90 0.67
C VAL A 84 -21.27 -7.00 -0.81
N LYS A 85 -20.30 -6.63 -1.64
CA LYS A 85 -20.34 -6.77 -3.09
C LYS A 85 -19.35 -7.84 -3.55
N LYS A 86 -19.82 -8.84 -4.27
CA LYS A 86 -19.01 -9.81 -4.99
C LYS A 86 -18.44 -9.14 -6.25
N LEU A 87 -17.14 -8.92 -6.32
CA LEU A 87 -16.53 -8.12 -7.39
C LEU A 87 -16.60 -8.81 -8.76
N GLY A 88 -16.58 -10.14 -8.79
CA GLY A 88 -16.67 -10.90 -10.03
C GLY A 88 -18.05 -10.86 -10.71
N THR A 89 -19.14 -10.81 -9.93
CA THR A 89 -20.52 -10.85 -10.45
C THR A 89 -21.25 -9.52 -10.33
N GLY A 90 -20.78 -8.63 -9.43
CA GLY A 90 -21.48 -7.40 -9.08
C GLY A 90 -22.67 -7.60 -8.12
N GLU A 91 -22.97 -8.83 -7.73
CA GLU A 91 -24.02 -9.17 -6.78
C GLU A 91 -23.74 -8.56 -5.42
N THR A 92 -24.78 -8.04 -4.76
CA THR A 92 -24.70 -7.50 -3.40
C THR A 92 -25.57 -8.31 -2.44
N TYR A 93 -25.09 -8.45 -1.21
CA TYR A 93 -25.83 -9.08 -0.12
C TYR A 93 -25.44 -8.45 1.23
N THR A 94 -26.17 -8.79 2.28
CA THR A 94 -25.86 -8.37 3.65
C THR A 94 -25.36 -9.54 4.48
N GLU A 95 -24.43 -9.26 5.40
CA GLU A 95 -23.96 -10.20 6.40
C GLU A 95 -24.14 -9.58 7.78
N THR A 96 -24.56 -10.37 8.76
CA THR A 96 -24.75 -9.93 10.15
C THR A 96 -23.49 -10.16 10.98
N TYR A 97 -23.33 -9.39 12.06
CA TYR A 97 -22.22 -9.59 13.00
C TYR A 97 -22.67 -9.33 14.45
N ASP A 98 -22.07 -10.02 15.39
CA ASP A 98 -22.10 -9.67 16.82
C ASP A 98 -21.02 -8.62 17.14
N LYS A 99 -19.81 -8.85 16.59
CA LYS A 99 -18.66 -7.94 16.67
C LYS A 99 -18.00 -7.81 15.31
N LEU A 100 -17.64 -6.58 14.95
CA LEU A 100 -16.97 -6.25 13.70
C LEU A 100 -15.57 -5.72 13.96
N VAL A 101 -14.58 -6.19 13.20
CA VAL A 101 -13.21 -5.67 13.23
C VAL A 101 -12.86 -5.04 11.90
N LEU A 102 -12.48 -3.78 11.90
CA LEU A 102 -12.06 -3.02 10.74
C LEU A 102 -10.54 -3.08 10.60
N SER A 103 -10.06 -3.62 9.50
CA SER A 103 -8.62 -3.66 9.15
C SER A 103 -8.40 -3.24 7.70
N PRO A 104 -8.90 -2.05 7.28
CA PRO A 104 -8.91 -1.64 5.88
C PRO A 104 -7.52 -1.25 5.35
N GLY A 105 -6.54 -1.05 6.23
CA GLY A 105 -5.18 -0.66 5.86
C GLY A 105 -5.07 0.81 5.49
N ALA A 106 -4.22 1.09 4.49
CA ALA A 106 -3.91 2.45 4.03
C ALA A 106 -3.89 2.52 2.50
N GLU A 107 -4.08 3.71 1.96
CA GLU A 107 -4.00 4.00 0.53
C GLU A 107 -2.79 4.90 0.24
N PRO A 108 -2.05 4.68 -0.86
CA PRO A 108 -1.02 5.60 -1.31
C PRO A 108 -1.59 6.99 -1.57
N LEU A 109 -0.83 8.01 -1.19
CA LEU A 109 -1.20 9.39 -1.50
C LEU A 109 -1.04 9.65 -2.99
N ARG A 110 -2.09 10.15 -3.63
CA ARG A 110 -2.08 10.68 -5.00
C ARG A 110 -2.64 12.10 -4.97
N PRO A 111 -1.79 13.13 -4.80
CA PRO A 111 -2.22 14.52 -4.77
C PRO A 111 -2.69 14.97 -6.17
N ARG A 112 -3.41 16.07 -6.21
CA ARG A 112 -3.85 16.68 -7.48
C ARG A 112 -2.69 17.42 -8.11
N ILE A 113 -1.82 16.70 -8.83
CA ILE A 113 -0.71 17.24 -9.62
C ILE A 113 -1.05 16.99 -11.10
N GLU A 114 -0.85 17.99 -11.93
CA GLU A 114 -1.05 17.86 -13.38
C GLU A 114 -0.25 16.69 -13.94
N GLY A 115 -0.88 15.86 -14.77
CA GLY A 115 -0.26 14.71 -15.42
C GLY A 115 -0.09 13.46 -14.55
N ILE A 116 -0.53 13.45 -13.28
CA ILE A 116 -0.37 12.32 -12.36
C ILE A 116 -1.11 11.05 -12.83
N GLU A 117 -2.09 11.18 -13.72
CA GLU A 117 -2.89 10.05 -14.21
C GLU A 117 -2.20 9.28 -15.35
N SER A 118 -0.96 9.64 -15.72
CA SER A 118 -0.19 8.87 -16.70
C SER A 118 -0.04 7.41 -16.25
N LYS A 119 -0.19 6.48 -17.19
CA LYS A 119 -0.01 5.04 -16.96
C LYS A 119 1.42 4.63 -16.66
N LYS A 120 2.36 5.55 -16.79
CA LYS A 120 3.79 5.38 -16.48
C LYS A 120 4.13 5.85 -15.05
N ILE A 121 3.12 6.28 -14.29
CA ILE A 121 3.26 6.70 -12.88
C ILE A 121 2.60 5.66 -11.99
N PHE A 122 3.40 4.99 -11.19
CA PHE A 122 3.02 3.85 -10.36
C PHE A 122 3.00 4.23 -8.88
N THR A 123 2.19 3.52 -8.12
CA THR A 123 2.26 3.45 -6.67
C THR A 123 2.41 2.00 -6.27
N LEU A 124 2.99 1.72 -5.12
CA LEU A 124 3.15 0.36 -4.61
C LEU A 124 2.40 0.21 -3.28
N ARG A 125 1.40 -0.67 -3.27
CA ARG A 125 0.62 -1.00 -2.08
C ARG A 125 0.41 -2.50 -1.88
N ASN A 126 0.13 -3.22 -2.96
CA ASN A 126 -0.35 -4.60 -2.91
C ASN A 126 0.24 -5.45 -4.04
N VAL A 127 -0.11 -6.74 -4.08
CA VAL A 127 0.38 -7.67 -5.11
C VAL A 127 0.00 -7.26 -6.52
N PRO A 128 -1.25 -6.84 -6.84
CA PRO A 128 -1.59 -6.32 -8.17
C PRO A 128 -0.73 -5.12 -8.62
N ASP A 129 -0.42 -4.17 -7.73
CA ASP A 129 0.48 -3.06 -8.05
C ASP A 129 1.88 -3.59 -8.39
N THR A 130 2.35 -4.54 -7.59
CA THR A 130 3.65 -5.21 -7.78
C THR A 130 3.72 -5.89 -9.13
N ASP A 131 2.70 -6.67 -9.48
CA ASP A 131 2.61 -7.35 -10.78
C ASP A 131 2.61 -6.35 -11.93
N THR A 132 1.88 -5.23 -11.77
CA THR A 132 1.81 -4.15 -12.77
C THR A 132 3.19 -3.52 -12.99
N ILE A 133 3.91 -3.17 -11.91
CA ILE A 133 5.24 -2.59 -11.98
C ILE A 133 6.22 -3.59 -12.58
N LYS A 134 6.24 -4.84 -12.09
CA LYS A 134 7.15 -5.89 -12.58
C LYS A 134 6.91 -6.19 -14.06
N ASN A 135 5.65 -6.28 -14.48
CA ASN A 135 5.31 -6.47 -15.88
C ASN A 135 5.80 -5.30 -16.74
N TYR A 136 5.59 -4.05 -16.27
CA TYR A 136 6.09 -2.87 -16.98
C TYR A 136 7.61 -2.92 -17.14
N VAL A 137 8.35 -3.20 -16.07
CA VAL A 137 9.81 -3.33 -16.10
C VAL A 137 10.26 -4.40 -17.11
N ASN A 138 9.58 -5.56 -17.11
CA ASN A 138 9.95 -6.67 -17.98
C ASN A 138 9.62 -6.45 -19.44
N THR A 139 8.51 -5.76 -19.75
CA THR A 139 8.03 -5.55 -21.14
C THR A 139 8.62 -4.31 -21.77
N GLU A 140 8.55 -3.18 -21.05
CA GLU A 140 8.99 -1.88 -21.57
C GLU A 140 10.50 -1.65 -21.42
N LYS A 141 11.14 -2.41 -20.50
CA LYS A 141 12.60 -2.32 -20.24
C LYS A 141 13.07 -0.89 -20.00
N PRO A 142 12.47 -0.18 -19.03
CA PRO A 142 12.82 1.20 -18.74
C PRO A 142 14.30 1.32 -18.40
N ARG A 143 14.94 2.39 -18.86
CA ARG A 143 16.34 2.68 -18.57
C ARG A 143 16.49 3.69 -17.44
N THR A 144 15.45 4.50 -17.23
CA THR A 144 15.45 5.59 -16.27
C THR A 144 14.16 5.54 -15.45
N ALA A 145 14.29 5.80 -14.14
CA ALA A 145 13.16 5.92 -13.24
C ALA A 145 13.32 7.13 -12.30
N VAL A 146 12.23 7.80 -12.01
CA VAL A 146 12.16 8.79 -10.94
C VAL A 146 11.33 8.21 -9.80
N VAL A 147 11.90 8.18 -8.60
CA VAL A 147 11.20 7.84 -7.37
C VAL A 147 10.88 9.13 -6.63
N VAL A 148 9.61 9.45 -6.50
CA VAL A 148 9.13 10.65 -5.79
C VAL A 148 8.79 10.26 -4.37
N GLY A 149 9.58 10.76 -3.40
CA GLY A 149 9.50 10.46 -1.98
C GLY A 149 10.65 9.58 -1.49
N GLY A 150 11.44 10.10 -0.55
CA GLY A 150 12.61 9.46 0.05
C GLY A 150 12.31 8.68 1.34
N GLY A 151 11.07 8.18 1.52
CA GLY A 151 10.71 7.30 2.62
C GLY A 151 11.11 5.83 2.38
N PHE A 152 10.74 4.92 3.29
CA PHE A 152 11.09 3.49 3.23
C PHE A 152 10.73 2.85 1.88
N ILE A 153 9.47 2.96 1.45
CA ILE A 153 9.00 2.36 0.19
C ILE A 153 9.79 2.92 -1.00
N GLY A 154 10.02 4.24 -1.01
CA GLY A 154 10.75 4.89 -2.10
C GLY A 154 12.18 4.40 -2.20
N LEU A 155 12.90 4.31 -1.07
CA LEU A 155 14.29 3.86 -1.05
C LEU A 155 14.43 2.37 -1.38
N GLU A 156 13.55 1.50 -0.84
CA GLU A 156 13.53 0.08 -1.20
C GLU A 156 13.26 -0.11 -2.69
N MET A 157 12.35 0.67 -3.28
CA MET A 157 12.12 0.64 -4.72
C MET A 157 13.28 1.20 -5.52
N ALA A 158 13.91 2.29 -5.05
CA ALA A 158 15.08 2.85 -5.71
C ALA A 158 16.25 1.85 -5.76
N GLU A 159 16.49 1.14 -4.65
CA GLU A 159 17.47 0.07 -4.57
C GLU A 159 17.15 -1.04 -5.57
N ASN A 160 15.93 -1.59 -5.52
CA ASN A 160 15.54 -2.73 -6.34
C ASN A 160 15.49 -2.39 -7.85
N LEU A 161 15.05 -1.21 -8.22
CA LEU A 161 15.12 -0.76 -9.63
C LEU A 161 16.56 -0.54 -10.09
N HIS A 162 17.42 0.00 -9.20
CA HIS A 162 18.85 0.18 -9.50
C HIS A 162 19.56 -1.17 -9.72
N GLU A 163 19.30 -2.18 -8.89
CA GLU A 163 19.86 -3.54 -9.05
C GLU A 163 19.45 -4.21 -10.39
N LEU A 164 18.31 -3.81 -10.96
CA LEU A 164 17.88 -4.21 -12.32
C LEU A 164 18.60 -3.42 -13.43
N GLY A 165 19.55 -2.54 -13.09
CA GLY A 165 20.30 -1.73 -14.05
C GLY A 165 19.55 -0.48 -14.54
N ILE A 166 18.50 -0.06 -13.85
CA ILE A 166 17.75 1.16 -14.16
C ILE A 166 18.43 2.35 -13.46
N HIS A 167 18.68 3.43 -14.21
CA HIS A 167 19.20 4.67 -13.60
C HIS A 167 18.08 5.36 -12.83
N VAL A 168 18.22 5.39 -11.49
CA VAL A 168 17.22 5.93 -10.59
C VAL A 168 17.60 7.33 -10.11
N THR A 169 16.61 8.23 -10.05
CA THR A 169 16.70 9.52 -9.35
C THR A 169 15.61 9.58 -8.29
N VAL A 170 16.01 9.80 -7.04
CA VAL A 170 15.10 10.06 -5.91
C VAL A 170 14.86 11.56 -5.80
N VAL A 171 13.60 11.97 -5.74
CA VAL A 171 13.18 13.37 -5.51
C VAL A 171 12.46 13.44 -4.17
N GLU A 172 12.99 14.25 -3.25
CA GLU A 172 12.43 14.42 -1.90
C GLU A 172 12.26 15.92 -1.60
N MET A 173 11.08 16.27 -1.08
CA MET A 173 10.75 17.66 -0.77
C MET A 173 11.44 18.16 0.51
N ALA A 174 11.76 17.25 1.43
CA ALA A 174 12.51 17.55 2.63
C ALA A 174 14.01 17.67 2.34
N ASN A 175 14.75 18.17 3.32
CA ASN A 175 16.23 18.28 3.26
C ASN A 175 16.95 16.93 3.46
N GLN A 176 16.18 15.84 3.69
CA GLN A 176 16.72 14.50 3.90
C GLN A 176 15.75 13.42 3.47
N VAL A 177 16.27 12.26 3.10
CA VAL A 177 15.49 11.02 3.03
C VAL A 177 15.29 10.45 4.44
N MET A 178 14.40 9.48 4.58
CA MET A 178 14.14 8.80 5.86
C MET A 178 13.83 9.78 6.99
N ALA A 179 12.84 10.65 6.80
CA ALA A 179 12.45 11.70 7.73
C ALA A 179 12.37 11.31 9.24
N PRO A 180 12.08 10.05 9.64
CA PRO A 180 12.14 9.63 11.04
C PRO A 180 13.54 9.53 11.65
N LEU A 181 14.59 9.56 10.82
CA LEU A 181 15.98 9.52 11.31
C LEU A 181 16.51 10.93 11.62
N ASP A 182 17.45 11.01 12.55
CA ASP A 182 18.28 12.21 12.71
C ASP A 182 19.08 12.48 11.43
N TYR A 183 19.30 13.74 11.10
CA TYR A 183 20.01 14.13 9.87
C TYR A 183 21.37 13.45 9.71
N SER A 184 22.13 13.30 10.81
CA SER A 184 23.43 12.62 10.79
C SER A 184 23.34 11.17 10.32
N MET A 185 22.25 10.48 10.66
CA MET A 185 21.99 9.12 10.20
C MET A 185 21.46 9.10 8.76
N ALA A 186 20.58 10.03 8.41
CA ALA A 186 20.10 10.18 7.05
C ALA A 186 21.24 10.52 6.07
N ALA A 187 22.23 11.30 6.50
CA ALA A 187 23.42 11.63 5.70
C ALA A 187 24.22 10.39 5.27
N ILE A 188 24.25 9.34 6.10
CA ILE A 188 24.89 8.06 5.72
C ILE A 188 24.13 7.42 4.55
N VAL A 189 22.78 7.47 4.60
CA VAL A 189 21.96 6.98 3.49
C VAL A 189 22.17 7.81 2.22
N HIS A 190 22.29 9.14 2.35
CA HIS A 190 22.61 10.02 1.21
C HIS A 190 23.94 9.62 0.55
N GLN A 191 24.99 9.40 1.35
CA GLN A 191 26.30 8.99 0.86
C GLN A 191 26.22 7.62 0.15
N GLN A 192 25.44 6.69 0.69
CA GLN A 192 25.23 5.38 0.07
C GLN A 192 24.53 5.52 -1.29
N LEU A 193 23.46 6.31 -1.37
CA LEU A 193 22.76 6.56 -2.63
C LEU A 193 23.69 7.17 -3.69
N ILE A 194 24.45 8.21 -3.31
CA ILE A 194 25.42 8.88 -4.19
C ILE A 194 26.52 7.91 -4.63
N GLY A 195 27.07 7.13 -3.69
CA GLY A 195 28.08 6.12 -3.96
C GLY A 195 27.63 5.02 -4.91
N LYS A 196 26.34 4.69 -4.90
CA LYS A 196 25.68 3.78 -5.85
C LYS A 196 25.22 4.48 -7.14
N GLN A 197 25.57 5.74 -7.35
CA GLN A 197 25.16 6.53 -8.51
C GLN A 197 23.64 6.70 -8.65
N VAL A 198 22.88 6.58 -7.58
CA VAL A 198 21.49 6.98 -7.52
C VAL A 198 21.42 8.50 -7.42
N GLY A 199 20.73 9.14 -8.36
CA GLY A 199 20.50 10.58 -8.33
C GLY A 199 19.69 10.97 -7.09
N LEU A 200 20.07 12.06 -6.40
CA LEU A 200 19.37 12.54 -5.22
C LEU A 200 19.06 14.02 -5.35
N MET A 201 17.77 14.36 -5.38
CA MET A 201 17.26 15.73 -5.40
C MET A 201 16.49 15.97 -4.10
N LEU A 202 17.11 16.69 -3.17
CA LEU A 202 16.53 17.11 -1.90
C LEU A 202 16.02 18.55 -1.98
N GLU A 203 15.17 18.92 -1.02
CA GLU A 203 14.57 20.26 -0.92
C GLU A 203 13.82 20.70 -2.19
N ASP A 204 13.36 19.71 -2.98
CA ASP A 204 12.67 19.98 -4.23
C ASP A 204 11.47 19.06 -4.40
N GLY A 205 10.39 19.60 -4.85
CA GLY A 205 9.12 18.87 -5.00
C GLY A 205 8.67 18.84 -6.45
N VAL A 206 7.88 17.84 -6.79
CA VAL A 206 7.25 17.76 -8.10
C VAL A 206 6.17 18.83 -8.24
N SER A 207 6.18 19.57 -9.33
CA SER A 207 5.15 20.56 -9.70
C SER A 207 4.15 20.01 -10.70
N ARG A 208 4.58 19.24 -11.70
CA ARG A 208 3.73 18.57 -12.68
C ARG A 208 4.46 17.41 -13.36
N PHE A 209 3.70 16.55 -13.99
CA PHE A 209 4.19 15.50 -14.87
C PHE A 209 3.74 15.81 -16.30
N GLU A 210 4.61 15.58 -17.27
CA GLU A 210 4.31 15.75 -18.69
C GLU A 210 4.60 14.43 -19.41
N GLU A 211 3.53 13.76 -19.87
CA GLU A 211 3.70 12.52 -20.61
C GLU A 211 4.26 12.81 -22.00
N THR A 212 5.24 12.04 -22.39
CA THR A 212 5.90 12.10 -23.71
C THR A 212 5.74 10.77 -24.43
N SER A 213 6.09 10.74 -25.71
CA SER A 213 6.05 9.49 -26.51
C SER A 213 6.92 8.38 -25.93
N ARG A 214 7.99 8.72 -25.19
CA ARG A 214 8.95 7.75 -24.64
C ARG A 214 8.85 7.54 -23.13
N GLY A 215 8.27 8.48 -22.39
CA GLY A 215 8.28 8.42 -20.93
C GLY A 215 7.44 9.53 -20.31
N VAL A 216 7.93 10.05 -19.19
CA VAL A 216 7.35 11.16 -18.44
C VAL A 216 8.47 12.16 -18.12
N THR A 217 8.27 13.42 -18.40
CA THR A 217 9.12 14.48 -17.86
C THR A 217 8.57 14.92 -16.51
N VAL A 218 9.37 14.76 -15.46
CA VAL A 218 9.04 15.20 -14.11
C VAL A 218 9.54 16.64 -13.93
N HIS A 219 8.62 17.59 -13.78
CA HIS A 219 8.95 18.99 -13.54
C HIS A 219 9.00 19.26 -12.05
N LEU A 220 10.11 19.83 -11.60
CA LEU A 220 10.32 20.18 -10.19
C LEU A 220 9.95 21.65 -9.92
N LYS A 221 9.72 21.98 -8.66
CA LYS A 221 9.42 23.36 -8.22
C LYS A 221 10.59 24.32 -8.45
N SER A 222 11.81 23.82 -8.43
CA SER A 222 13.02 24.59 -8.79
C SER A 222 13.12 24.99 -10.25
N GLY A 223 12.25 24.45 -11.12
CA GLY A 223 12.32 24.59 -12.58
C GLY A 223 13.13 23.51 -13.27
N LYS A 224 13.81 22.62 -12.54
CA LYS A 224 14.49 21.45 -13.12
C LYS A 224 13.49 20.50 -13.74
N GLN A 225 13.94 19.79 -14.78
CA GLN A 225 13.16 18.79 -15.49
C GLN A 225 13.95 17.47 -15.54
N ILE A 226 13.32 16.37 -15.20
CA ILE A 226 13.94 15.05 -15.19
C ILE A 226 13.14 14.14 -16.12
N PRO A 227 13.69 13.77 -17.29
CA PRO A 227 13.05 12.76 -18.14
C PRO A 227 13.21 11.38 -17.50
N ALA A 228 12.14 10.59 -17.54
CA ALA A 228 12.11 9.23 -17.02
C ALA A 228 11.21 8.33 -17.87
N ASP A 229 11.57 7.06 -17.99
CA ASP A 229 10.72 6.07 -18.66
C ASP A 229 9.56 5.66 -17.74
N MET A 230 9.78 5.72 -16.43
CA MET A 230 8.75 5.45 -15.42
C MET A 230 8.93 6.33 -14.17
N VAL A 231 7.84 6.50 -13.44
CA VAL A 231 7.83 7.22 -12.16
C VAL A 231 7.19 6.34 -11.10
N LEU A 232 7.83 6.23 -9.93
CA LEU A 232 7.22 5.66 -8.74
C LEU A 232 6.86 6.79 -7.77
N LEU A 233 5.58 6.88 -7.41
CA LEU A 233 5.09 7.84 -6.43
C LEU A 233 4.99 7.18 -5.07
N SER A 234 5.86 7.56 -4.13
CA SER A 234 5.96 7.02 -2.78
C SER A 234 6.00 8.11 -1.70
N ILE A 235 5.13 9.11 -1.85
CA ILE A 235 5.04 10.31 -1.01
C ILE A 235 4.25 10.12 0.29
N GLY A 236 4.04 8.88 0.69
CA GLY A 236 3.32 8.49 1.89
C GLY A 236 1.99 7.82 1.62
N VAL A 237 1.33 7.46 2.71
CA VAL A 237 0.04 6.76 2.73
C VAL A 237 -0.93 7.48 3.67
N ARG A 238 -2.22 7.26 3.47
CA ARG A 238 -3.26 7.69 4.39
C ARG A 238 -4.06 6.48 4.87
N PRO A 239 -4.53 6.46 6.13
CA PRO A 239 -5.43 5.42 6.61
C PRO A 239 -6.71 5.36 5.73
N GLU A 240 -7.14 4.16 5.38
CA GLU A 240 -8.42 3.96 4.73
C GLU A 240 -9.53 4.01 5.78
N THR A 241 -10.33 5.06 5.75
CA THR A 241 -11.35 5.32 6.78
C THR A 241 -12.73 5.59 6.20
N ARG A 242 -12.94 5.37 4.92
CA ARG A 242 -14.22 5.65 4.24
C ARG A 242 -15.39 4.92 4.91
N LEU A 243 -15.28 3.60 5.08
CA LEU A 243 -16.32 2.80 5.73
C LEU A 243 -16.65 3.28 7.14
N ALA A 244 -15.60 3.59 7.93
CA ALA A 244 -15.76 4.08 9.28
C ALA A 244 -16.47 5.44 9.34
N LYS A 245 -16.09 6.37 8.47
CA LYS A 245 -16.72 7.69 8.35
C LYS A 245 -18.19 7.60 7.95
N GLU A 246 -18.48 6.79 6.92
CA GLU A 246 -19.85 6.58 6.42
C GLU A 246 -20.74 5.88 7.44
N ALA A 247 -20.14 5.07 8.34
CA ALA A 247 -20.82 4.44 9.47
C ALA A 247 -20.95 5.35 10.71
N GLY A 248 -20.51 6.61 10.64
CA GLY A 248 -20.58 7.56 11.75
C GLY A 248 -19.56 7.31 12.86
N LEU A 249 -18.50 6.50 12.62
CA LEU A 249 -17.46 6.28 13.62
C LEU A 249 -16.52 7.49 13.72
N THR A 250 -16.04 7.74 14.93
CA THR A 250 -15.11 8.84 15.20
C THR A 250 -13.77 8.62 14.53
N ILE A 251 -13.28 9.65 13.83
CA ILE A 251 -11.95 9.67 13.22
C ILE A 251 -11.03 10.56 14.07
N GLY A 252 -9.86 10.06 14.40
CA GLY A 252 -8.85 10.77 15.19
C GLY A 252 -8.17 11.90 14.41
N ALA A 253 -7.46 12.76 15.14
CA ALA A 253 -6.79 13.94 14.58
C ALA A 253 -5.76 13.62 13.47
N LEU A 254 -5.15 12.43 13.52
CA LEU A 254 -4.19 11.96 12.50
C LEU A 254 -4.86 11.22 11.33
N GLY A 255 -6.20 11.24 11.26
CA GLY A 255 -6.95 10.66 10.15
C GLY A 255 -7.24 9.17 10.25
N GLY A 256 -6.75 8.48 11.29
CA GLY A 256 -7.08 7.07 11.60
C GLY A 256 -8.42 6.94 12.32
N ILE A 257 -8.97 5.73 12.40
CA ILE A 257 -10.16 5.44 13.20
C ILE A 257 -9.79 5.60 14.68
N ALA A 258 -10.56 6.40 15.43
CA ALA A 258 -10.32 6.59 16.85
C ALA A 258 -10.76 5.34 17.64
N VAL A 259 -9.87 4.86 18.52
CA VAL A 259 -10.12 3.71 19.37
C VAL A 259 -9.67 3.99 20.81
N ASN A 260 -10.22 3.24 21.75
CA ASN A 260 -9.75 3.22 23.13
C ASN A 260 -8.60 2.20 23.30
N GLU A 261 -8.15 2.02 24.55
CA GLU A 261 -7.09 1.05 24.92
C GLU A 261 -7.39 -0.41 24.59
N TYR A 262 -8.65 -0.76 24.32
CA TYR A 262 -9.11 -2.08 23.89
C TYR A 262 -9.34 -2.19 22.39
N MET A 263 -8.85 -1.23 21.59
CA MET A 263 -9.10 -1.12 20.14
C MET A 263 -10.58 -0.98 19.77
N GLN A 264 -11.44 -0.60 20.72
CA GLN A 264 -12.86 -0.38 20.50
C GLN A 264 -13.10 1.03 19.96
N THR A 265 -13.89 1.15 18.92
CA THR A 265 -14.24 2.44 18.28
C THR A 265 -15.29 3.19 19.11
N SER A 266 -15.85 4.28 18.57
CA SER A 266 -17.01 4.96 19.16
C SER A 266 -18.29 4.12 19.19
N ASN A 267 -18.33 2.99 18.48
CA ASN A 267 -19.38 1.99 18.58
C ASN A 267 -18.85 0.77 19.37
N PRO A 268 -19.55 0.31 20.43
CA PRO A 268 -19.08 -0.77 21.33
C PRO A 268 -19.00 -2.15 20.66
N ASP A 269 -19.60 -2.32 19.49
CA ASP A 269 -19.57 -3.57 18.73
C ASP A 269 -18.58 -3.56 17.57
N ILE A 270 -17.88 -2.43 17.35
CA ILE A 270 -16.93 -2.24 16.26
C ILE A 270 -15.55 -1.91 16.80
N TYR A 271 -14.54 -2.64 16.33
CA TYR A 271 -13.11 -2.50 16.65
C TYR A 271 -12.30 -2.12 15.42
N ALA A 272 -11.12 -1.50 15.60
CA ALA A 272 -10.24 -1.16 14.50
C ALA A 272 -8.74 -1.29 14.88
#